data_30adcd1677f167a439c281282b9f605c
#
_entry.id   30adcd1677f167a439c281282b9f605c
#
_cell.length_a   1.000
_cell.length_b   1.000
_cell.length_c   1.000
_cell.angle_alpha   90.00
_cell.angle_beta   90.00
_cell.angle_gamma   90.00
#
_symmetry.space_group_name_H-M   'P 1'
#
loop_
_entity.id
_entity.type
_entity.pdbx_description
1 polymer ?
#
loop_
_entity_poly.entity_id
_entity_poly.type
_entity_poly.pdbx_seq_one_letter_code
_entity_poly.pdbx_strand_id
1 'polypeptide(L)'
;RDNKYKARIKILLKAMGVEEFTRQVEAEWADLKDGPETLTQEEFDRVAKWFQPHAYRTLETIDVAASQADNKPFANWLDRNVKPHKVPGYAAVLLSLKKTGVPPGDATDGQLDFVADLADQFSFGEVRVTHEQNLVLADVEQSRLFALWQLLKSQGLATPNIGLLTDIIACPGGDYCSLANAKSLPIAAAIAERFDDLDFQHDIGDIELNISGCINACGHHHVGNIGILGVDKDGSEWYQVSVGGAQGNTSAIGKIIGPSFSAPQMPEVIGRLLETYVQCRIEGERFVDTVGRLGIAPFKEHVYATPIPAGEPAKEDQYA
;
A
#
# COMPACT_ATOMS: atom_id res chain seq x y z
N ARG A 1 -16.55 30.76 -6.15
CA ARG A 1 -16.00 30.40 -4.81
C ARG A 1 -17.06 30.46 -3.70
N ASP A 2 -18.16 31.13 -3.91
CA ASP A 2 -19.22 31.30 -2.90
C ASP A 2 -19.98 29.99 -2.62
N ASN A 3 -19.91 29.04 -3.53
CA ASN A 3 -20.46 27.71 -3.37
C ASN A 3 -19.36 26.64 -3.45
N LYS A 4 -18.95 26.09 -2.31
CA LYS A 4 -17.88 25.08 -2.20
C LYS A 4 -18.13 23.84 -3.05
N TYR A 5 -19.38 23.42 -3.22
CA TYR A 5 -19.75 22.25 -4.02
C TYR A 5 -19.56 22.47 -5.52
N LYS A 6 -19.61 23.73 -5.98
CA LYS A 6 -19.41 24.12 -7.37
C LYS A 6 -17.98 24.59 -7.68
N ALA A 7 -17.11 24.74 -6.68
CA ALA A 7 -15.75 25.22 -6.83
C ALA A 7 -14.76 24.10 -7.26
N ARG A 8 -15.09 23.43 -8.36
CA ARG A 8 -14.27 22.36 -8.96
C ARG A 8 -13.98 22.65 -10.41
N ILE A 9 -12.73 22.43 -10.86
CA ILE A 9 -12.30 22.67 -12.25
C ILE A 9 -13.20 21.93 -13.25
N LYS A 10 -13.59 20.68 -12.99
CA LYS A 10 -14.49 19.91 -13.86
C LYS A 10 -15.86 20.56 -14.07
N ILE A 11 -16.37 21.27 -13.07
CA ILE A 11 -17.68 21.98 -13.17
C ILE A 11 -17.50 23.23 -14.00
N LEU A 12 -16.40 23.96 -13.82
CA LEU A 12 -16.05 25.14 -14.63
C LEU A 12 -15.87 24.75 -16.10
N LEU A 13 -15.08 23.70 -16.38
CA LEU A 13 -14.88 23.16 -17.72
C LEU A 13 -16.20 22.77 -18.39
N LYS A 14 -17.09 22.10 -17.66
CA LYS A 14 -18.40 21.70 -18.20
C LYS A 14 -19.30 22.90 -18.52
N ALA A 15 -19.21 23.97 -17.74
CA ALA A 15 -20.01 25.18 -17.93
C ALA A 15 -19.45 26.10 -19.05
N MET A 16 -18.14 26.20 -19.16
CA MET A 16 -17.44 27.14 -20.04
C MET A 16 -17.05 26.49 -21.38
N GLY A 17 -16.82 25.19 -21.41
CA GLY A 17 -16.21 24.47 -22.53
C GLY A 17 -14.69 24.48 -22.49
N VAL A 18 -14.09 23.46 -23.10
CA VAL A 18 -12.63 23.27 -23.10
C VAL A 18 -11.91 24.40 -23.83
N GLU A 19 -12.41 24.83 -25.01
CA GLU A 19 -11.80 25.85 -25.86
C GLU A 19 -11.67 27.20 -25.12
N GLU A 20 -12.75 27.65 -24.50
CA GLU A 20 -12.74 28.93 -23.79
C GLU A 20 -11.92 28.86 -22.51
N PHE A 21 -11.96 27.72 -21.81
CA PHE A 21 -11.10 27.49 -20.64
C PHE A 21 -9.62 27.55 -21.04
N THR A 22 -9.22 26.85 -22.11
CA THR A 22 -7.84 26.86 -22.61
C THR A 22 -7.43 28.27 -22.99
N ARG A 23 -8.26 29.01 -23.76
CA ARG A 23 -7.99 30.39 -24.14
C ARG A 23 -7.72 31.31 -22.95
N GLN A 24 -8.50 31.18 -21.85
CA GLN A 24 -8.30 31.98 -20.66
C GLN A 24 -7.01 31.58 -19.92
N VAL A 25 -6.72 30.28 -19.80
CA VAL A 25 -5.49 29.78 -19.18
C VAL A 25 -4.25 30.26 -19.94
N GLU A 26 -4.25 30.17 -21.27
CA GLU A 26 -3.13 30.62 -22.10
C GLU A 26 -2.94 32.14 -22.05
N ALA A 27 -4.03 32.91 -21.97
CA ALA A 27 -3.94 34.35 -21.79
C ALA A 27 -3.31 34.74 -20.45
N GLU A 28 -3.76 34.13 -19.38
CA GLU A 28 -3.19 34.36 -18.04
C GLU A 28 -1.73 33.90 -17.97
N TRP A 29 -1.43 32.74 -18.57
CA TRP A 29 -0.06 32.23 -18.64
C TRP A 29 0.88 33.17 -19.39
N ALA A 30 0.40 33.78 -20.50
CA ALA A 30 1.21 34.73 -21.27
C ALA A 30 1.69 35.96 -20.44
N ASP A 31 0.84 36.37 -19.46
CA ASP A 31 1.18 37.47 -18.56
C ASP A 31 2.08 37.01 -17.38
N LEU A 32 1.97 35.76 -16.95
CA LEU A 32 2.67 35.23 -15.75
C LEU A 32 3.98 34.52 -16.07
N LYS A 33 4.17 33.97 -17.27
CA LYS A 33 5.26 33.03 -17.61
C LYS A 33 6.67 33.55 -17.37
N ASP A 34 6.89 34.85 -17.40
CA ASP A 34 8.19 35.50 -17.17
C ASP A 34 8.20 36.29 -15.85
N GLY A 35 7.20 36.05 -14.99
CA GLY A 35 7.03 36.71 -13.69
C GLY A 35 7.83 36.07 -12.56
N PRO A 36 7.70 36.61 -11.33
CA PRO A 36 8.46 36.17 -10.17
C PRO A 36 8.12 34.72 -9.74
N GLU A 37 7.00 34.15 -10.20
CA GLU A 37 6.59 32.77 -9.93
C GLU A 37 7.23 31.76 -10.90
N THR A 38 7.93 32.23 -11.96
CA THR A 38 8.63 31.36 -12.90
C THR A 38 9.85 30.73 -12.24
N LEU A 39 9.96 29.40 -12.35
CA LEU A 39 11.11 28.67 -11.83
C LEU A 39 12.39 29.12 -12.53
N THR A 40 13.32 29.69 -11.79
CA THR A 40 14.63 30.10 -12.29
C THR A 40 15.57 28.92 -12.45
N GLN A 41 16.58 29.03 -13.32
CA GLN A 41 17.62 28.01 -13.46
C GLN A 41 18.39 27.80 -12.14
N GLU A 42 18.62 28.88 -11.39
CA GLU A 42 19.29 28.80 -10.07
C GLU A 42 18.50 27.95 -9.08
N GLU A 43 17.18 28.12 -9.04
CA GLU A 43 16.31 27.33 -8.15
C GLU A 43 16.23 25.88 -8.60
N PHE A 44 16.13 25.65 -9.92
CA PHE A 44 16.20 24.30 -10.49
C PHE A 44 17.53 23.60 -10.07
N ASP A 45 18.65 24.27 -10.27
CA ASP A 45 19.97 23.71 -9.95
C ASP A 45 20.14 23.48 -8.45
N ARG A 46 19.58 24.36 -7.60
CA ARG A 46 19.56 24.20 -6.14
C ARG A 46 18.82 22.92 -5.72
N VAL A 47 17.65 22.68 -6.30
CA VAL A 47 16.85 21.48 -6.00
C VAL A 47 17.49 20.23 -6.60
N ALA A 48 18.01 20.30 -7.83
CA ALA A 48 18.63 19.16 -8.51
C ALA A 48 19.83 18.55 -7.76
N LYS A 49 20.52 19.33 -6.92
CA LYS A 49 21.62 18.83 -6.07
C LYS A 49 21.18 17.70 -5.13
N TRP A 50 19.93 17.75 -4.65
CA TRP A 50 19.39 16.71 -3.75
C TRP A 50 19.09 15.39 -4.44
N PHE A 51 19.09 15.37 -5.77
CA PHE A 51 18.78 14.19 -6.59
C PHE A 51 20.01 13.68 -7.36
N GLN A 52 21.21 14.13 -6.99
CA GLN A 52 22.43 13.61 -7.60
C GLN A 52 22.68 12.16 -7.16
N PRO A 53 23.11 11.28 -8.08
CA PRO A 53 23.47 9.91 -7.72
C PRO A 53 24.58 9.89 -6.66
N HIS A 54 24.49 8.94 -5.74
CA HIS A 54 25.56 8.69 -4.77
C HIS A 54 26.86 8.23 -5.48
N ALA A 55 27.97 8.39 -4.80
CA ALA A 55 29.28 7.89 -5.27
C ALA A 55 29.37 6.37 -5.01
N TYR A 56 28.73 5.58 -5.88
CA TYR A 56 28.76 4.13 -5.79
C TYR A 56 30.16 3.56 -5.96
N ARG A 57 30.48 2.51 -5.19
CA ARG A 57 31.68 1.69 -5.41
C ARG A 57 31.42 0.68 -6.53
N THR A 58 32.46 0.29 -7.25
CA THR A 58 32.38 -0.85 -8.17
C THR A 58 32.40 -2.13 -7.35
N LEU A 59 31.28 -2.85 -7.33
CA LEU A 59 31.09 -4.09 -6.59
C LEU A 59 30.70 -5.21 -7.55
N GLU A 60 31.09 -6.44 -7.23
CA GLU A 60 30.59 -7.61 -7.92
C GLU A 60 29.18 -7.94 -7.43
N THR A 61 28.33 -8.43 -8.34
CA THR A 61 27.03 -9.01 -7.97
C THR A 61 27.27 -10.37 -7.33
N ILE A 62 26.65 -10.61 -6.18
CA ILE A 62 26.76 -11.87 -5.45
C ILE A 62 25.41 -12.57 -5.36
N ASP A 63 25.43 -13.89 -5.38
CA ASP A 63 24.24 -14.71 -5.06
C ASP A 63 24.12 -14.84 -3.54
N VAL A 64 23.39 -13.90 -2.94
CA VAL A 64 23.18 -13.86 -1.50
C VAL A 64 22.34 -15.04 -1.03
N ALA A 65 21.39 -15.52 -1.85
CA ALA A 65 20.53 -16.65 -1.52
C ALA A 65 21.37 -17.95 -1.39
N ALA A 66 22.30 -18.18 -2.31
CA ALA A 66 23.19 -19.35 -2.25
C ALA A 66 24.07 -19.37 -0.99
N SER A 67 24.48 -18.20 -0.49
CA SER A 67 25.33 -18.11 0.71
C SER A 67 24.61 -18.47 2.02
N GLN A 68 23.27 -18.53 2.02
CA GLN A 68 22.39 -18.78 3.17
C GLN A 68 21.27 -19.78 2.83
N ALA A 69 21.54 -20.77 1.98
CA ALA A 69 20.54 -21.67 1.39
C ALA A 69 19.66 -22.41 2.43
N ASP A 70 20.21 -22.72 3.60
CA ASP A 70 19.47 -23.43 4.68
C ASP A 70 18.64 -22.51 5.56
N ASN A 71 18.65 -21.18 5.34
CA ASN A 71 17.95 -20.21 6.18
C ASN A 71 16.63 -19.78 5.51
N LYS A 72 15.58 -20.61 5.63
CA LYS A 72 14.25 -20.32 5.06
C LYS A 72 13.71 -18.91 5.43
N PRO A 73 13.77 -18.44 6.69
CA PRO A 73 13.30 -17.10 7.04
C PRO A 73 14.04 -15.97 6.31
N PHE A 74 15.35 -16.12 6.11
CA PHE A 74 16.12 -15.15 5.36
C PHE A 74 15.84 -15.22 3.85
N ALA A 75 15.66 -16.42 3.30
CA ALA A 75 15.28 -16.61 1.92
C ALA A 75 13.93 -15.97 1.59
N ASN A 76 12.93 -16.15 2.45
CA ASN A 76 11.62 -15.50 2.32
C ASN A 76 11.75 -13.96 2.38
N TRP A 77 12.57 -13.44 3.27
CA TRP A 77 12.83 -12.01 3.34
C TRP A 77 13.56 -11.47 2.11
N LEU A 78 14.54 -12.20 1.57
CA LEU A 78 15.20 -11.82 0.32
C LEU A 78 14.21 -11.74 -0.84
N ASP A 79 13.32 -12.72 -0.96
CA ASP A 79 12.32 -12.78 -2.02
C ASP A 79 11.34 -11.58 -1.96
N ARG A 80 10.87 -11.25 -0.77
CA ARG A 80 9.84 -10.24 -0.60
C ARG A 80 10.37 -8.82 -0.40
N ASN A 81 11.34 -8.64 0.46
CA ASN A 81 11.78 -7.32 0.93
C ASN A 81 12.96 -6.75 0.13
N VAL A 82 13.67 -7.56 -0.67
CA VAL A 82 14.83 -7.10 -1.41
C VAL A 82 14.50 -7.00 -2.90
N LYS A 83 14.75 -5.83 -3.48
CA LYS A 83 14.49 -5.56 -4.90
C LYS A 83 15.79 -5.29 -5.64
N PRO A 84 15.86 -5.64 -6.94
CA PRO A 84 17.03 -5.38 -7.77
C PRO A 84 17.38 -3.89 -7.80
N HIS A 85 18.64 -3.57 -7.80
CA HIS A 85 19.17 -2.23 -7.96
C HIS A 85 19.80 -2.05 -9.36
N LYS A 86 19.72 -0.82 -9.91
CA LYS A 86 20.31 -0.49 -11.22
C LYS A 86 21.85 -0.57 -11.25
N VAL A 87 22.50 -0.38 -10.08
CA VAL A 87 23.95 -0.47 -9.93
C VAL A 87 24.31 -1.87 -9.43
N PRO A 88 25.18 -2.63 -10.14
CA PRO A 88 25.60 -3.97 -9.72
C PRO A 88 26.19 -3.98 -8.30
N GLY A 89 25.94 -5.05 -7.55
CA GLY A 89 26.41 -5.23 -6.18
C GLY A 89 25.61 -4.50 -5.11
N TYR A 90 24.58 -3.71 -5.51
CA TYR A 90 23.64 -3.07 -4.61
C TYR A 90 22.23 -3.69 -4.72
N ALA A 91 21.40 -3.42 -3.74
CA ALA A 91 19.99 -3.82 -3.68
C ALA A 91 19.18 -2.74 -2.96
N ALA A 92 17.88 -2.61 -3.29
CA ALA A 92 16.94 -1.81 -2.51
C ALA A 92 16.22 -2.72 -1.51
N VAL A 93 16.14 -2.30 -0.25
CA VAL A 93 15.57 -3.08 0.86
C VAL A 93 14.33 -2.39 1.41
N LEU A 94 13.18 -3.06 1.33
CA LEU A 94 11.93 -2.59 1.93
C LEU A 94 11.85 -3.06 3.38
N LEU A 95 11.58 -2.11 4.27
CA LEU A 95 11.33 -2.34 5.68
C LEU A 95 9.82 -2.38 5.87
N SER A 96 9.29 -3.54 6.23
CA SER A 96 7.86 -3.70 6.46
C SER A 96 7.42 -3.03 7.76
N LEU A 97 6.49 -2.08 7.67
CA LEU A 97 5.76 -1.48 8.78
C LEU A 97 4.39 -2.15 8.98
N LYS A 98 4.30 -3.46 8.65
CA LYS A 98 3.04 -4.23 8.65
C LYS A 98 3.16 -5.48 9.52
N LYS A 99 3.79 -5.34 10.69
CA LYS A 99 3.83 -6.42 11.68
C LYS A 99 2.44 -6.60 12.29
N THR A 100 1.98 -7.84 12.41
CA THR A 100 0.71 -8.17 13.09
C THR A 100 0.67 -7.59 14.50
N GLY A 101 -0.46 -7.00 14.87
CA GLY A 101 -0.67 -6.33 16.15
C GLY A 101 -0.18 -4.87 16.21
N VAL A 102 0.26 -4.30 15.07
CA VAL A 102 0.62 -2.89 14.93
C VAL A 102 -0.25 -2.28 13.82
N PRO A 103 -0.73 -1.03 13.95
CA PRO A 103 -1.43 -0.35 12.87
C PRO A 103 -0.57 -0.29 11.59
N PRO A 104 -1.12 -0.58 10.42
CA PRO A 104 -0.35 -0.59 9.18
C PRO A 104 0.30 0.78 8.88
N GLY A 105 1.61 0.76 8.69
CA GLY A 105 2.38 1.97 8.35
C GLY A 105 2.89 2.76 9.55
N ASP A 106 2.58 2.34 10.77
CA ASP A 106 3.06 3.00 11.98
C ASP A 106 4.49 2.56 12.34
N ALA A 107 5.26 3.51 12.85
CA ALA A 107 6.57 3.27 13.43
C ALA A 107 6.70 4.07 14.73
N THR A 108 7.36 3.51 15.72
CA THR A 108 7.71 4.22 16.94
C THR A 108 8.86 5.19 16.71
N ASP A 109 9.01 6.19 17.59
CA ASP A 109 10.16 7.09 17.61
C ASP A 109 11.50 6.33 17.64
N GLY A 110 11.61 5.33 18.52
CA GLY A 110 12.81 4.48 18.61
C GLY A 110 13.08 3.67 17.33
N GLN A 111 12.04 3.22 16.62
CA GLN A 111 12.22 2.59 15.30
C GLN A 111 12.68 3.58 14.24
N LEU A 112 12.18 4.83 14.25
CA LEU A 112 12.63 5.86 13.32
C LEU A 112 14.09 6.23 13.55
N ASP A 113 14.52 6.42 14.81
CA ASP A 113 15.92 6.65 15.16
C ASP A 113 16.82 5.48 14.71
N PHE A 114 16.37 4.25 14.97
CA PHE A 114 17.08 3.05 14.54
C PHE A 114 17.20 2.96 12.99
N VAL A 115 16.16 3.31 12.26
CA VAL A 115 16.20 3.33 10.78
C VAL A 115 17.12 4.43 10.27
N ALA A 116 17.19 5.59 10.93
CA ALA A 116 18.14 6.65 10.59
C ALA A 116 19.59 6.15 10.75
N ASP A 117 19.91 5.49 11.85
CA ASP A 117 21.23 4.86 12.06
C ASP A 117 21.56 3.80 11.00
N LEU A 118 20.56 3.00 10.59
CA LEU A 118 20.73 2.02 9.52
C LEU A 118 20.92 2.71 8.15
N ALA A 119 20.23 3.81 7.88
CA ALA A 119 20.42 4.56 6.65
C ALA A 119 21.87 5.08 6.54
N ASP A 120 22.40 5.67 7.60
CA ASP A 120 23.79 6.14 7.66
C ASP A 120 24.80 4.99 7.46
N GLN A 121 24.51 3.85 8.07
CA GLN A 121 25.41 2.69 8.03
C GLN A 121 25.34 1.90 6.72
N PHE A 122 24.16 1.77 6.09
CA PHE A 122 23.90 0.82 5.00
C PHE A 122 23.46 1.45 3.68
N SER A 123 22.96 2.70 3.65
CA SER A 123 22.27 3.29 2.49
C SER A 123 22.60 4.78 2.29
N PHE A 124 23.86 5.18 2.39
CA PHE A 124 24.37 6.53 2.17
C PHE A 124 23.65 7.64 2.97
N GLY A 125 23.08 7.31 4.14
CA GLY A 125 22.31 8.23 4.95
C GLY A 125 20.92 8.56 4.39
N GLU A 126 20.40 7.73 3.47
CA GLU A 126 19.11 7.98 2.83
C GLU A 126 18.11 6.87 3.14
N VAL A 127 16.91 7.30 3.58
CA VAL A 127 15.71 6.47 3.71
C VAL A 127 14.57 7.09 2.91
N ARG A 128 13.75 6.28 2.26
CA ARG A 128 12.60 6.73 1.47
C ARG A 128 11.32 6.11 1.99
N VAL A 129 10.21 6.82 1.82
CA VAL A 129 8.85 6.34 2.13
C VAL A 129 8.23 5.80 0.85
N THR A 130 7.55 4.65 0.93
CA THR A 130 6.80 4.10 -0.20
C THR A 130 5.33 4.52 -0.14
N HIS A 131 4.63 4.44 -1.27
CA HIS A 131 3.18 4.66 -1.33
C HIS A 131 2.38 3.51 -0.71
N GLU A 132 3.02 2.36 -0.46
CA GLU A 132 2.44 1.24 0.29
C GLU A 132 2.63 1.38 1.81
N GLN A 133 3.01 2.58 2.31
CA GLN A 133 3.22 2.84 3.74
C GLN A 133 4.32 1.96 4.37
N ASN A 134 5.43 1.77 3.65
CA ASN A 134 6.64 1.11 4.11
C ASN A 134 7.85 2.05 3.95
N LEU A 135 9.02 1.66 4.45
CA LEU A 135 10.27 2.39 4.26
C LEU A 135 11.20 1.65 3.32
N VAL A 136 12.14 2.37 2.69
CA VAL A 136 13.16 1.80 1.80
C VAL A 136 14.53 2.33 2.14
N LEU A 137 15.49 1.43 2.33
CA LEU A 137 16.91 1.69 2.21
C LEU A 137 17.30 1.35 0.77
N ALA A 138 17.51 2.37 -0.05
CA ALA A 138 17.55 2.20 -1.49
C ALA A 138 18.85 1.62 -2.02
N ASP A 139 19.96 1.74 -1.28
CA ASP A 139 21.32 1.60 -1.80
C ASP A 139 22.18 0.67 -0.93
N VAL A 140 21.65 -0.49 -0.55
CA VAL A 140 22.33 -1.47 0.33
C VAL A 140 23.25 -2.38 -0.47
N GLU A 141 24.51 -2.52 -0.03
CA GLU A 141 25.44 -3.49 -0.62
C GLU A 141 24.97 -4.92 -0.38
N GLN A 142 24.93 -5.75 -1.44
CA GLN A 142 24.45 -7.13 -1.37
C GLN A 142 25.18 -7.97 -0.32
N SER A 143 26.50 -7.74 -0.14
CA SER A 143 27.32 -8.42 0.88
C SER A 143 26.88 -8.15 2.32
N ARG A 144 26.09 -7.10 2.55
CA ARG A 144 25.66 -6.64 3.87
C ARG A 144 24.21 -7.01 4.20
N LEU A 145 23.48 -7.61 3.26
CA LEU A 145 22.05 -7.92 3.40
C LEU A 145 21.73 -8.82 4.60
N PHE A 146 22.56 -9.83 4.85
CA PHE A 146 22.34 -10.74 6.00
C PHE A 146 22.49 -10.00 7.34
N ALA A 147 23.52 -9.18 7.49
CA ALA A 147 23.74 -8.38 8.69
C ALA A 147 22.59 -7.37 8.91
N LEU A 148 22.15 -6.69 7.84
CA LEU A 148 21.00 -5.79 7.89
C LEU A 148 19.72 -6.51 8.30
N TRP A 149 19.44 -7.69 7.71
CA TRP A 149 18.28 -8.50 8.08
C TRP A 149 18.24 -8.86 9.56
N GLN A 150 19.38 -9.25 10.14
CA GLN A 150 19.47 -9.57 11.58
C GLN A 150 19.11 -8.34 12.45
N LEU A 151 19.59 -7.16 12.07
CA LEU A 151 19.29 -5.91 12.76
C LEU A 151 17.80 -5.55 12.63
N LEU A 152 17.25 -5.57 11.43
CA LEU A 152 15.83 -5.30 11.16
C LEU A 152 14.90 -6.26 11.91
N LYS A 153 15.27 -7.55 11.95
CA LYS A 153 14.52 -8.57 12.70
C LYS A 153 14.43 -8.24 14.18
N SER A 154 15.49 -7.70 14.81
CA SER A 154 15.50 -7.34 16.23
C SER A 154 14.47 -6.26 16.57
N GLN A 155 14.08 -5.42 15.61
CA GLN A 155 13.11 -4.32 15.76
C GLN A 155 11.74 -4.62 15.13
N GLY A 156 11.53 -5.84 14.63
CA GLY A 156 10.27 -6.22 13.98
C GLY A 156 10.01 -5.56 12.62
N LEU A 157 11.07 -5.09 11.94
CA LEU A 157 11.01 -4.42 10.63
C LEU A 157 11.36 -5.35 9.44
N ALA A 158 11.55 -6.65 9.70
CA ALA A 158 11.92 -7.64 8.70
C ALA A 158 10.81 -8.65 8.40
N THR A 159 9.53 -8.27 8.55
CA THR A 159 8.42 -9.15 8.20
C THR A 159 8.45 -9.41 6.69
N PRO A 160 8.50 -10.69 6.23
CA PRO A 160 8.60 -11.02 4.82
C PRO A 160 7.22 -11.04 4.12
N ASN A 161 6.49 -9.93 4.21
CA ASN A 161 5.11 -9.82 3.72
C ASN A 161 4.91 -8.75 2.65
N ILE A 162 5.97 -8.14 2.13
CA ILE A 162 5.85 -7.10 1.09
C ILE A 162 5.13 -7.66 -0.15
N GLY A 163 4.04 -7.01 -0.53
CA GLY A 163 3.16 -7.41 -1.63
C GLY A 163 2.22 -8.59 -1.31
N LEU A 164 2.27 -9.15 -0.10
CA LEU A 164 1.34 -10.19 0.34
C LEU A 164 0.09 -9.59 1.00
N LEU A 165 -0.88 -10.44 1.28
CA LEU A 165 -2.18 -10.05 1.83
C LEU A 165 -2.11 -9.13 3.06
N THR A 166 -1.12 -9.34 3.95
CA THR A 166 -0.95 -8.53 5.17
C THR A 166 -0.09 -7.29 4.99
N ASP A 167 0.43 -7.03 3.79
CA ASP A 167 1.00 -5.71 3.44
C ASP A 167 -0.12 -4.69 3.19
N ILE A 168 -1.04 -4.58 4.14
CA ILE A 168 -2.27 -3.80 4.03
C ILE A 168 -1.97 -2.31 3.93
N ILE A 169 -2.55 -1.65 2.93
CA ILE A 169 -2.61 -0.18 2.89
C ILE A 169 -3.89 0.27 3.57
N ALA A 170 -3.78 1.05 4.63
CA ALA A 170 -4.94 1.59 5.35
C ALA A 170 -4.80 3.09 5.61
N CYS A 171 -5.85 3.86 5.31
CA CYS A 171 -5.90 5.21 5.84
C CYS A 171 -6.22 5.16 7.35
N PRO A 172 -5.95 6.24 8.12
CA PRO A 172 -6.24 6.24 9.56
C PRO A 172 -7.72 6.05 9.91
N GLY A 173 -8.65 6.33 8.97
CA GLY A 173 -10.08 6.12 9.19
C GLY A 173 -10.65 6.94 10.34
N GLY A 174 -11.78 6.47 10.89
CA GLY A 174 -12.52 7.17 11.95
C GLY A 174 -11.78 7.33 13.27
N ASP A 175 -10.66 6.64 13.47
CA ASP A 175 -9.85 6.80 14.68
C ASP A 175 -9.13 8.17 14.73
N TYR A 176 -8.68 8.68 13.59
CA TYR A 176 -7.88 9.93 13.50
C TYR A 176 -8.38 10.93 12.46
N CYS A 177 -9.43 10.62 11.70
CA CYS A 177 -9.91 11.47 10.62
C CYS A 177 -11.38 11.84 10.78
N SER A 178 -11.68 13.12 11.06
CA SER A 178 -13.04 13.65 11.21
C SER A 178 -13.88 13.58 9.91
N LEU A 179 -13.28 13.28 8.77
CA LEU A 179 -13.97 13.12 7.47
C LEU A 179 -14.35 11.67 7.18
N ALA A 180 -13.86 10.71 7.98
CA ALA A 180 -14.12 9.29 7.75
C ALA A 180 -15.56 8.91 8.12
N ASN A 181 -16.08 7.91 7.42
CA ASN A 181 -17.39 7.29 7.69
C ASN A 181 -17.25 6.04 8.56
N ALA A 182 -16.04 5.46 8.60
CA ALA A 182 -15.76 4.25 9.37
C ALA A 182 -14.28 4.17 9.75
N LYS A 183 -13.97 3.36 10.77
CA LYS A 183 -12.63 3.05 11.23
C LYS A 183 -11.93 2.10 10.24
N SER A 184 -10.66 2.32 9.95
CA SER A 184 -9.88 1.46 9.03
C SER A 184 -8.88 0.58 9.77
N LEU A 185 -8.25 1.10 10.83
CA LEU A 185 -7.19 0.39 11.55
C LEU A 185 -7.66 -0.89 12.24
N PRO A 186 -8.82 -0.91 12.96
CA PRO A 186 -9.32 -2.15 13.56
C PRO A 186 -9.65 -3.23 12.53
N ILE A 187 -10.11 -2.85 11.33
CA ILE A 187 -10.39 -3.79 10.24
C ILE A 187 -9.08 -4.39 9.73
N ALA A 188 -8.07 -3.55 9.49
CA ALA A 188 -6.74 -4.01 9.08
C ALA A 188 -6.13 -4.96 10.10
N ALA A 189 -6.19 -4.63 11.39
CA ALA A 189 -5.70 -5.47 12.47
C ALA A 189 -6.39 -6.84 12.52
N ALA A 190 -7.72 -6.88 12.47
CA ALA A 190 -8.50 -8.12 12.51
C ALA A 190 -8.22 -9.02 11.29
N ILE A 191 -8.00 -8.44 10.11
CA ILE A 191 -7.61 -9.19 8.91
C ILE A 191 -6.17 -9.70 9.06
N ALA A 192 -5.23 -8.86 9.48
CA ALA A 192 -3.83 -9.25 9.67
C ALA A 192 -3.69 -10.38 10.71
N GLU A 193 -4.43 -10.31 11.82
CA GLU A 193 -4.44 -11.34 12.85
C GLU A 193 -4.97 -12.69 12.33
N ARG A 194 -6.06 -12.67 11.55
CA ARG A 194 -6.64 -13.90 10.97
C ARG A 194 -5.73 -14.59 9.97
N PHE A 195 -4.94 -13.82 9.23
CA PHE A 195 -4.09 -14.32 8.14
C PHE A 195 -2.60 -14.19 8.43
N ASP A 196 -2.18 -14.29 9.69
CA ASP A 196 -0.79 -14.14 10.13
C ASP A 196 0.13 -15.30 9.72
N ASP A 197 -0.43 -16.38 9.15
CA ASP A 197 0.33 -17.50 8.63
C ASP A 197 1.08 -17.12 7.34
N LEU A 198 2.38 -16.88 7.48
CA LEU A 198 3.24 -16.51 6.35
C LEU A 198 3.38 -17.63 5.31
N ASP A 199 3.38 -18.91 5.70
CA ASP A 199 3.45 -20.00 4.73
C ASP A 199 2.20 -20.02 3.85
N PHE A 200 1.02 -19.78 4.42
CA PHE A 200 -0.21 -19.59 3.66
C PHE A 200 -0.16 -18.36 2.76
N GLN A 201 0.30 -17.21 3.26
CA GLN A 201 0.40 -15.99 2.46
C GLN A 201 1.36 -16.16 1.27
N HIS A 202 2.50 -16.83 1.47
CA HIS A 202 3.44 -17.13 0.40
C HIS A 202 2.85 -18.09 -0.64
N ASP A 203 2.02 -19.06 -0.22
CA ASP A 203 1.33 -19.99 -1.14
C ASP A 203 0.29 -19.28 -2.01
N ILE A 204 -0.51 -18.37 -1.44
CA ILE A 204 -1.51 -17.62 -2.21
C ILE A 204 -0.89 -16.49 -3.07
N GLY A 205 0.34 -16.06 -2.77
CA GLY A 205 1.10 -15.09 -3.55
C GLY A 205 0.62 -13.63 -3.40
N ASP A 206 0.89 -12.83 -4.42
CA ASP A 206 0.66 -11.38 -4.39
C ASP A 206 -0.82 -11.02 -4.31
N ILE A 207 -1.20 -10.29 -3.26
CA ILE A 207 -2.55 -9.75 -3.07
C ILE A 207 -2.47 -8.37 -2.40
N GLU A 208 -2.85 -7.33 -3.12
CA GLU A 208 -2.95 -5.97 -2.61
C GLU A 208 -4.31 -5.75 -1.94
N LEU A 209 -4.31 -5.55 -0.61
CA LEU A 209 -5.49 -5.23 0.19
C LEU A 209 -5.44 -3.78 0.65
N ASN A 210 -6.41 -2.97 0.22
CA ASN A 210 -6.43 -1.53 0.44
C ASN A 210 -7.71 -1.11 1.17
N ILE A 211 -7.58 -0.33 2.26
CA ILE A 211 -8.70 0.08 3.12
C ILE A 211 -8.80 1.60 3.17
N SER A 212 -9.98 2.14 2.90
CA SER A 212 -10.29 3.55 3.06
C SER A 212 -11.52 3.74 3.95
N GLY A 213 -11.42 4.61 4.95
CA GLY A 213 -12.53 4.91 5.86
C GLY A 213 -13.64 5.79 5.26
N CYS A 214 -13.48 6.32 4.04
CA CYS A 214 -14.50 7.10 3.34
C CYS A 214 -14.21 7.22 1.83
N ILE A 215 -15.14 7.87 1.12
CA ILE A 215 -15.10 8.10 -0.34
C ILE A 215 -13.88 8.92 -0.83
N ASN A 216 -13.16 9.60 0.06
CA ASN A 216 -11.92 10.31 -0.32
C ASN A 216 -10.79 9.36 -0.75
N ALA A 217 -10.93 8.07 -0.46
CA ALA A 217 -10.07 7.00 -0.98
C ALA A 217 -8.57 7.15 -0.64
N CYS A 218 -8.23 7.71 0.52
CA CYS A 218 -6.84 7.92 0.94
C CYS A 218 -6.03 6.61 1.04
N GLY A 219 -6.68 5.46 1.27
CA GLY A 219 -6.06 4.13 1.23
C GLY A 219 -6.09 3.49 -0.17
N HIS A 220 -6.48 4.22 -1.22
CA HIS A 220 -6.49 3.74 -2.61
C HIS A 220 -7.29 2.46 -2.86
N HIS A 221 -8.37 2.23 -2.10
CA HIS A 221 -9.19 1.00 -2.17
C HIS A 221 -9.72 0.68 -3.57
N HIS A 222 -9.84 1.68 -4.45
CA HIS A 222 -10.33 1.47 -5.81
C HIS A 222 -9.41 0.58 -6.67
N VAL A 223 -8.10 0.62 -6.41
CA VAL A 223 -7.08 -0.09 -7.20
C VAL A 223 -6.45 -1.26 -6.45
N GLY A 224 -6.82 -1.52 -5.21
CA GLY A 224 -6.43 -2.75 -4.51
C GLY A 224 -7.04 -3.98 -5.19
N ASN A 225 -6.32 -5.09 -5.21
CA ASN A 225 -6.88 -6.37 -5.68
C ASN A 225 -8.14 -6.73 -4.88
N ILE A 226 -8.10 -6.43 -3.57
CA ILE A 226 -9.24 -6.38 -2.67
C ILE A 226 -9.31 -4.97 -2.10
N GLY A 227 -10.41 -4.27 -2.34
CA GLY A 227 -10.65 -2.91 -1.84
C GLY A 227 -11.76 -2.88 -0.81
N ILE A 228 -11.52 -2.19 0.32
CA ILE A 228 -12.49 -2.01 1.40
C ILE A 228 -12.78 -0.52 1.56
N LEU A 229 -14.06 -0.15 1.47
CA LEU A 229 -14.54 1.21 1.67
C LEU A 229 -15.45 1.31 2.88
N GLY A 230 -15.08 2.14 3.84
CA GLY A 230 -15.95 2.54 4.94
C GLY A 230 -17.11 3.41 4.46
N VAL A 231 -18.32 3.04 4.82
CA VAL A 231 -19.56 3.76 4.51
C VAL A 231 -20.41 3.93 5.76
N ASP A 232 -21.15 5.02 5.85
CA ASP A 232 -22.15 5.23 6.89
C ASP A 232 -23.50 4.70 6.44
N LYS A 233 -24.18 3.99 7.35
CA LYS A 233 -25.60 3.64 7.19
C LYS A 233 -26.34 3.94 8.50
N ASP A 234 -27.11 4.96 8.48
CA ASP A 234 -27.94 5.39 9.61
C ASP A 234 -27.13 5.59 10.91
N GLY A 235 -25.93 6.19 10.80
CA GLY A 235 -25.01 6.45 11.90
C GLY A 235 -24.21 5.24 12.36
N SER A 236 -24.20 4.16 11.59
CA SER A 236 -23.42 2.95 11.86
C SER A 236 -22.35 2.70 10.81
N GLU A 237 -21.21 2.19 11.23
CA GLU A 237 -20.07 1.86 10.36
C GLU A 237 -20.34 0.57 9.59
N TRP A 238 -20.20 0.64 8.29
CA TRP A 238 -20.27 -0.51 7.38
C TRP A 238 -19.13 -0.49 6.38
N TYR A 239 -18.85 -1.64 5.78
CA TYR A 239 -17.71 -1.82 4.88
C TYR A 239 -18.15 -2.43 3.56
N GLN A 240 -17.92 -1.71 2.48
CA GLN A 240 -18.19 -2.17 1.12
C GLN A 240 -16.92 -2.77 0.54
N VAL A 241 -17.03 -3.95 -0.06
CA VAL A 241 -15.91 -4.68 -0.63
C VAL A 241 -15.95 -4.67 -2.14
N SER A 242 -14.81 -4.44 -2.77
CA SER A 242 -14.57 -4.56 -4.21
C SER A 242 -13.42 -5.50 -4.48
N VAL A 243 -13.42 -6.14 -5.66
CA VAL A 243 -12.34 -7.03 -6.12
C VAL A 243 -11.95 -6.73 -7.56
N GLY A 244 -10.72 -7.10 -7.94
CA GLY A 244 -10.20 -6.95 -9.30
C GLY A 244 -9.67 -5.57 -9.63
N GLY A 245 -9.37 -4.74 -8.63
CA GLY A 245 -8.52 -3.57 -8.81
C GLY A 245 -7.08 -3.99 -9.11
N ALA A 246 -6.32 -3.12 -9.75
CA ALA A 246 -4.90 -3.31 -10.03
C ALA A 246 -4.20 -1.97 -10.18
N GLN A 247 -2.93 -1.91 -9.80
CA GLN A 247 -2.04 -0.76 -9.94
C GLN A 247 -1.05 -0.95 -11.10
N GLY A 248 -0.27 0.10 -11.41
CA GLY A 248 0.80 0.05 -12.40
C GLY A 248 0.31 0.08 -13.85
N ASN A 249 1.03 -0.60 -14.73
CA ASN A 249 0.80 -0.55 -16.19
C ASN A 249 -0.50 -1.23 -16.64
N THR A 250 -1.07 -2.12 -15.81
CA THR A 250 -2.34 -2.82 -16.05
C THR A 250 -3.43 -2.35 -15.12
N SER A 251 -3.41 -1.05 -14.76
CA SER A 251 -4.32 -0.48 -13.78
C SER A 251 -5.80 -0.72 -14.09
N ALA A 252 -6.55 -1.10 -13.08
CA ALA A 252 -7.99 -1.36 -13.16
C ALA A 252 -8.70 -0.89 -11.89
N ILE A 253 -9.96 -0.48 -12.04
CA ILE A 253 -10.83 -0.17 -10.91
C ILE A 253 -11.57 -1.43 -10.47
N GLY A 254 -11.49 -1.76 -9.18
CA GLY A 254 -12.20 -2.89 -8.58
C GLY A 254 -13.72 -2.75 -8.70
N LYS A 255 -14.40 -3.88 -8.80
CA LYS A 255 -15.87 -3.95 -8.88
C LYS A 255 -16.45 -4.37 -7.54
N ILE A 256 -17.47 -3.64 -7.08
CA ILE A 256 -18.20 -3.92 -5.83
C ILE A 256 -18.89 -5.26 -5.93
N ILE A 257 -18.69 -6.13 -4.92
CA ILE A 257 -19.26 -7.49 -4.91
C ILE A 257 -20.73 -7.54 -4.46
N GLY A 258 -21.22 -6.51 -3.71
CA GLY A 258 -22.61 -6.45 -3.25
C GLY A 258 -22.85 -5.55 -2.05
N PRO A 259 -23.84 -5.86 -1.21
CA PRO A 259 -24.11 -5.12 0.02
C PRO A 259 -22.92 -5.07 0.97
N SER A 260 -22.83 -4.02 1.79
CA SER A 260 -21.76 -3.86 2.78
C SER A 260 -21.94 -4.77 4.00
N PHE A 261 -20.84 -4.97 4.72
CA PHE A 261 -20.72 -5.83 5.89
C PHE A 261 -20.44 -5.00 7.14
N SER A 262 -20.76 -5.54 8.31
CA SER A 262 -20.33 -4.97 9.59
C SER A 262 -18.84 -5.29 9.84
N ALA A 263 -18.20 -4.52 10.75
CA ALA A 263 -16.79 -4.70 11.09
C ALA A 263 -16.42 -6.15 11.49
N PRO A 264 -17.17 -6.82 12.38
CA PRO A 264 -16.82 -8.19 12.79
C PRO A 264 -16.91 -9.24 11.68
N GLN A 265 -17.63 -8.96 10.60
CA GLN A 265 -17.77 -9.85 9.46
C GLN A 265 -16.58 -9.79 8.49
N MET A 266 -15.81 -8.71 8.53
CA MET A 266 -14.79 -8.44 7.51
C MET A 266 -13.71 -9.54 7.38
N PRO A 267 -13.12 -10.08 8.45
CA PRO A 267 -12.15 -11.17 8.30
C PRO A 267 -12.73 -12.41 7.61
N GLU A 268 -14.00 -12.75 7.87
CA GLU A 268 -14.67 -13.88 7.20
C GLU A 268 -14.95 -13.60 5.73
N VAL A 269 -15.34 -12.36 5.40
CA VAL A 269 -15.54 -11.95 3.99
C VAL A 269 -14.25 -12.14 3.21
N ILE A 270 -13.12 -11.68 3.76
CA ILE A 270 -11.80 -11.87 3.11
C ILE A 270 -11.49 -13.37 2.99
N GLY A 271 -11.75 -14.16 4.04
CA GLY A 271 -11.56 -15.62 4.01
C GLY A 271 -12.28 -16.28 2.84
N ARG A 272 -13.56 -15.98 2.64
CA ARG A 272 -14.36 -16.54 1.53
C ARG A 272 -13.87 -16.09 0.15
N LEU A 273 -13.37 -14.86 0.03
CA LEU A 273 -12.74 -14.41 -1.22
C LEU A 273 -11.48 -15.23 -1.53
N LEU A 274 -10.63 -15.47 -0.52
CA LEU A 274 -9.43 -16.28 -0.66
C LEU A 274 -9.73 -17.75 -0.92
N GLU A 275 -10.74 -18.32 -0.26
CA GLU A 275 -11.21 -19.70 -0.53
C GLU A 275 -11.64 -19.85 -1.98
N THR A 276 -12.43 -18.91 -2.52
CA THR A 276 -12.82 -18.92 -3.93
C THR A 276 -11.59 -18.87 -4.85
N TYR A 277 -10.64 -18.01 -4.52
CA TYR A 277 -9.40 -17.90 -5.28
C TYR A 277 -8.61 -19.21 -5.28
N VAL A 278 -8.34 -19.77 -4.11
CA VAL A 278 -7.56 -21.00 -3.95
C VAL A 278 -8.22 -22.18 -4.68
N GLN A 279 -9.57 -22.28 -4.65
CA GLN A 279 -10.32 -23.33 -5.32
C GLN A 279 -10.34 -23.18 -6.85
N CYS A 280 -10.27 -21.95 -7.35
CA CYS A 280 -10.49 -21.66 -8.77
C CYS A 280 -9.23 -21.23 -9.53
N ARG A 281 -8.13 -20.90 -8.84
CA ARG A 281 -6.86 -20.48 -9.48
C ARG A 281 -6.27 -21.61 -10.31
N ILE A 282 -5.61 -21.26 -11.41
CA ILE A 282 -4.72 -22.12 -12.15
C ILE A 282 -3.31 -22.00 -11.54
N GLU A 283 -2.46 -23.02 -11.69
CA GLU A 283 -1.09 -23.01 -11.16
C GLU A 283 -0.34 -21.75 -11.62
N GLY A 284 0.22 -21.02 -10.65
CA GLY A 284 0.94 -19.76 -10.87
C GLY A 284 0.07 -18.54 -11.16
N GLU A 285 -1.28 -18.67 -11.16
CA GLU A 285 -2.19 -17.56 -11.41
C GLU A 285 -2.34 -16.69 -10.15
N ARG A 286 -2.19 -15.36 -10.29
CA ARG A 286 -2.39 -14.41 -9.19
C ARG A 286 -3.89 -14.18 -8.93
N PHE A 287 -4.22 -13.67 -7.75
CA PHE A 287 -5.60 -13.33 -7.38
C PHE A 287 -6.28 -12.41 -8.42
N VAL A 288 -5.62 -11.33 -8.82
CA VAL A 288 -6.18 -10.37 -9.78
C VAL A 288 -6.43 -10.99 -11.16
N ASP A 289 -5.57 -11.91 -11.59
CA ASP A 289 -5.69 -12.60 -12.88
C ASP A 289 -6.86 -13.60 -12.83
N THR A 290 -7.03 -14.32 -11.70
CA THR A 290 -8.18 -15.21 -11.46
C THR A 290 -9.49 -14.42 -11.48
N VAL A 291 -9.55 -13.26 -10.81
CA VAL A 291 -10.73 -12.38 -10.87
C VAL A 291 -10.96 -11.87 -12.30
N GLY A 292 -9.90 -11.50 -13.01
CA GLY A 292 -10.00 -11.06 -14.41
C GLY A 292 -10.59 -12.15 -15.34
N ARG A 293 -10.16 -13.39 -15.16
CA ARG A 293 -10.62 -14.54 -15.95
C ARG A 293 -12.06 -14.98 -15.62
N LEU A 294 -12.41 -15.07 -14.36
CA LEU A 294 -13.71 -15.58 -13.90
C LEU A 294 -14.77 -14.48 -13.77
N GLY A 295 -14.39 -13.23 -13.68
CA GLY A 295 -15.27 -12.15 -13.24
C GLY A 295 -15.56 -12.22 -11.73
N ILE A 296 -16.39 -11.30 -11.25
CA ILE A 296 -16.71 -11.19 -9.82
C ILE A 296 -17.80 -12.16 -9.34
N ALA A 297 -18.52 -12.82 -10.24
CA ALA A 297 -19.71 -13.62 -9.90
C ALA A 297 -19.39 -14.78 -8.93
N PRO A 298 -18.39 -15.65 -9.15
CA PRO A 298 -18.07 -16.74 -8.22
C PRO A 298 -17.68 -16.23 -6.82
N PHE A 299 -16.93 -15.15 -6.75
CA PHE A 299 -16.52 -14.52 -5.49
C PHE A 299 -17.73 -13.98 -4.72
N LYS A 300 -18.61 -13.26 -5.42
CA LYS A 300 -19.87 -12.77 -4.86
C LYS A 300 -20.75 -13.90 -4.36
N GLU A 301 -20.99 -14.91 -5.18
CA GLU A 301 -21.85 -16.05 -4.84
C GLU A 301 -21.35 -16.76 -3.59
N HIS A 302 -20.05 -17.02 -3.46
CA HIS A 302 -19.49 -17.68 -2.29
C HIS A 302 -19.59 -16.80 -1.05
N VAL A 303 -19.25 -15.52 -1.14
CA VAL A 303 -19.31 -14.60 0.01
C VAL A 303 -20.73 -14.51 0.57
N TYR A 304 -21.76 -14.51 -0.28
CA TYR A 304 -23.17 -14.39 0.13
C TYR A 304 -23.93 -15.72 0.21
N ALA A 305 -23.29 -16.87 -0.04
CA ALA A 305 -23.94 -18.19 -0.04
C ALA A 305 -24.62 -18.53 1.30
N THR A 306 -23.98 -18.17 2.40
CA THR A 306 -24.51 -18.36 3.75
C THR A 306 -24.34 -17.11 4.58
N PRO A 307 -25.26 -16.81 5.52
CA PRO A 307 -25.10 -15.67 6.43
C PRO A 307 -23.74 -15.74 7.15
N ILE A 308 -23.04 -14.60 7.17
CA ILE A 308 -21.83 -14.44 7.99
C ILE A 308 -22.29 -14.01 9.38
N PRO A 309 -21.92 -14.73 10.47
CA PRO A 309 -22.28 -14.32 11.83
C PRO A 309 -21.84 -12.89 12.10
N ALA A 310 -22.64 -12.16 12.87
CA ALA A 310 -22.36 -10.76 13.18
C ALA A 310 -21.16 -10.55 14.12
N GLY A 311 -20.49 -11.61 14.57
CA GLY A 311 -19.30 -11.55 15.43
C GLY A 311 -19.50 -10.75 16.73
N GLU A 312 -18.63 -10.91 17.69
CA GLU A 312 -18.56 -9.98 18.82
C GLU A 312 -17.90 -8.66 18.35
N PRO A 313 -18.37 -7.47 18.82
CA PRO A 313 -17.73 -6.22 18.50
C PRO A 313 -16.27 -6.23 18.97
N ALA A 314 -15.36 -5.70 18.16
CA ALA A 314 -13.95 -5.55 18.52
C ALA A 314 -13.84 -4.76 19.84
N LYS A 315 -12.94 -5.18 20.75
CA LYS A 315 -12.69 -4.48 22.00
C LYS A 315 -12.21 -3.07 21.70
N GLU A 316 -12.90 -2.07 22.23
CA GLU A 316 -12.73 -0.64 21.90
C GLU A 316 -11.37 -0.02 22.27
N ASP A 317 -10.47 -0.68 23.01
CA ASP A 317 -9.39 -0.02 23.74
C ASP A 317 -7.94 -0.45 23.37
N GLN A 318 -7.65 -0.95 22.18
CA GLN A 318 -6.27 -1.38 21.85
C GLN A 318 -5.38 -0.33 21.20
N TYR A 319 -5.91 0.84 20.80
CA TYR A 319 -5.15 1.85 20.03
C TYR A 319 -5.31 3.29 20.57
N ALA A 320 -5.66 3.47 21.83
CA ALA A 320 -5.72 4.78 22.49
C ALA A 320 -4.35 5.18 23.07
#